data_12d0c04a6176bc25796b3e2fcf8625ad
#
_entry.id   12d0c04a6176bc25796b3e2fcf8625ad
#
_cell.length_a   1.000
_cell.length_b   1.000
_cell.length_c   1.000
_cell.angle_alpha   90.00
_cell.angle_beta   90.00
_cell.angle_gamma   90.00
#
_symmetry.space_group_name_H-M   'P 1'
#
loop_
_entity.id
_entity.type
_entity.pdbx_description
1 polymer ?
#
loop_
_entity_poly.entity_id
_entity_poly.type
_entity_poly.pdbx_seq_one_letter_code
_entity_poly.pdbx_strand_id
1 'polypeptide(L)'
;MSYPKLVHHGAIETVTGSCHQLCMDAVNNLLIDCGSVQAAENSDVTGFGFPPASISALLLTHVHNDHVGRIPELLASGYKGPIICSEPSAHLLPLVMEDILGIHFGRDSAQVNRHLDAIDKRIIALPFDSWFELIATESLHCRVRLQRAGHIPHAAV
;
A
#
# COMPACT_ATOMS: atom_id res chain seq x y z
N MET A 1 23.84 5.63 9.96
CA MET A 1 22.55 5.04 10.38
C MET A 1 22.61 3.55 10.11
N SER A 2 22.07 2.72 11.00
CA SER A 2 22.01 1.26 10.78
C SER A 2 20.75 0.90 10.00
N TYR A 3 20.86 0.00 9.02
CA TYR A 3 19.78 -0.58 8.27
C TYR A 3 19.71 -2.10 8.52
N PRO A 4 18.56 -2.75 8.36
CA PRO A 4 17.26 -2.16 7.99
C PRO A 4 16.62 -1.37 9.15
N LYS A 5 15.69 -0.45 8.83
CA LYS A 5 14.93 0.35 9.80
C LYS A 5 13.45 0.31 9.44
N LEU A 6 12.60 0.09 10.43
CA LEU A 6 11.15 0.20 10.30
C LEU A 6 10.67 1.53 10.89
N VAL A 7 9.89 2.28 10.11
CA VAL A 7 9.27 3.55 10.52
C VAL A 7 7.77 3.38 10.42
N HIS A 8 7.07 3.71 11.48
CA HIS A 8 5.61 3.66 11.51
C HIS A 8 5.05 5.06 11.23
N HIS A 9 4.17 5.17 10.24
CA HIS A 9 3.48 6.42 9.86
C HIS A 9 2.00 6.41 10.25
N GLY A 10 1.51 5.29 10.77
CA GLY A 10 0.15 5.12 11.27
C GLY A 10 0.00 3.84 12.06
N ALA A 11 -1.17 3.65 12.67
CA ALA A 11 -1.51 2.48 13.52
C ALA A 11 -0.51 2.20 14.66
N ILE A 12 0.02 3.27 15.30
CA ILE A 12 0.92 3.16 16.46
C ILE A 12 0.12 3.29 17.76
N GLU A 13 -0.72 4.32 17.82
CA GLU A 13 -1.60 4.61 18.97
C GLU A 13 -3.08 4.40 18.62
N THR A 14 -3.36 4.03 17.38
CA THR A 14 -4.69 3.76 16.83
C THR A 14 -4.73 2.38 16.20
N VAL A 15 -5.93 1.82 16.02
CA VAL A 15 -6.15 0.53 15.36
C VAL A 15 -6.19 0.69 13.83
N THR A 16 -6.50 1.89 13.32
CA THR A 16 -6.71 2.17 11.91
C THR A 16 -5.60 3.04 11.32
N GLY A 17 -5.47 3.05 10.00
CA GLY A 17 -4.47 3.82 9.27
C GLY A 17 -3.12 3.12 9.17
N SER A 18 -3.12 1.80 8.95
CA SER A 18 -1.88 1.02 8.77
C SER A 18 -1.00 1.59 7.67
N CYS A 19 0.21 2.00 8.05
CA CYS A 19 1.18 2.57 7.12
C CYS A 19 2.59 2.47 7.71
N HIS A 20 3.41 1.54 7.19
CA HIS A 20 4.72 1.23 7.76
C HIS A 20 5.77 1.25 6.66
N GLN A 21 6.87 1.95 6.87
CA GLN A 21 7.98 2.06 5.92
C GLN A 21 9.15 1.21 6.39
N LEU A 22 9.56 0.25 5.57
CA LEU A 22 10.79 -0.50 5.74
C LEU A 22 11.90 0.15 4.90
N CYS A 23 12.82 0.84 5.55
CA CYS A 23 14.02 1.38 4.92
C CYS A 23 15.08 0.28 4.91
N MET A 24 15.39 -0.26 3.74
CA MET A 24 16.36 -1.35 3.58
C MET A 24 17.79 -0.82 3.46
N ASP A 25 17.95 0.34 2.86
CA ASP A 25 19.19 1.13 2.79
C ASP A 25 18.84 2.63 2.62
N ALA A 26 19.80 3.45 2.19
CA ALA A 26 19.63 4.89 2.05
C ALA A 26 18.65 5.31 0.94
N VAL A 27 18.38 4.45 -0.03
CA VAL A 27 17.57 4.76 -1.23
C VAL A 27 16.40 3.79 -1.45
N ASN A 28 16.49 2.56 -0.94
CA ASN A 28 15.49 1.54 -1.13
C ASN A 28 14.54 1.45 0.06
N ASN A 29 13.29 1.83 -0.16
CA ASN A 29 12.25 1.85 0.85
C ASN A 29 11.02 1.09 0.35
N LEU A 30 10.47 0.24 1.19
CA LEU A 30 9.18 -0.39 0.96
C LEU A 30 8.12 0.25 1.84
N LEU A 31 6.91 0.37 1.34
CA LEU A 31 5.75 0.73 2.14
C LEU A 31 4.91 -0.54 2.35
N ILE A 32 4.49 -0.79 3.57
CA ILE A 32 3.59 -1.87 3.95
C ILE A 32 2.29 -1.22 4.38
N ASP A 33 1.24 -1.42 3.61
CA ASP A 33 -0.06 -0.77 3.69
C ASP A 33 -0.01 0.76 3.51
N CYS A 34 -1.13 1.34 3.18
CA CYS A 34 -1.34 2.77 3.02
C CYS A 34 -2.80 3.11 3.34
N GLY A 35 -3.16 2.95 4.61
CA GLY A 35 -4.53 2.98 5.07
C GLY A 35 -5.02 4.35 5.50
N SER A 36 -6.35 4.51 5.48
CA SER A 36 -7.03 5.67 6.05
C SER A 36 -7.24 5.49 7.54
N VAL A 37 -7.03 6.58 8.29
CA VAL A 37 -7.48 6.65 9.68
C VAL A 37 -8.99 6.79 9.66
N GLN A 38 -9.72 5.95 10.40
CA GLN A 38 -11.14 6.15 10.59
C GLN A 38 -11.34 7.38 11.47
N ALA A 39 -11.96 8.39 10.88
CA ALA A 39 -12.14 9.67 11.51
C ALA A 39 -13.11 9.59 12.71
N ALA A 40 -12.54 9.54 13.87
CA ALA A 40 -13.05 10.32 14.98
C ALA A 40 -11.84 11.15 15.40
N GLU A 41 -11.90 12.46 15.26
CA GLU A 41 -10.91 13.40 15.78
C GLU A 41 -9.82 13.89 14.82
N ASN A 42 -10.09 15.07 14.25
CA ASN A 42 -9.13 16.16 13.99
C ASN A 42 -7.68 15.78 13.62
N SER A 43 -7.49 14.95 12.62
CA SER A 43 -6.16 14.89 12.04
C SER A 43 -6.11 15.77 10.78
N ASP A 44 -5.78 17.04 10.96
CA ASP A 44 -5.31 17.94 9.89
C ASP A 44 -3.96 17.48 9.27
N VAL A 45 -3.62 16.21 9.41
CA VAL A 45 -2.41 15.64 8.82
C VAL A 45 -2.66 15.39 7.34
N THR A 46 -2.47 16.44 6.55
CA THR A 46 -2.41 16.33 5.11
C THR A 46 -1.03 15.84 4.68
N GLY A 47 -0.98 14.86 3.78
CA GLY A 47 0.26 14.34 3.20
C GLY A 47 0.85 13.15 3.94
N PHE A 48 2.06 12.77 3.54
CA PHE A 48 2.82 11.64 4.08
C PHE A 48 4.04 12.14 4.85
N GLY A 49 4.42 11.47 5.92
CA GLY A 49 5.65 11.77 6.69
C GLY A 49 6.94 11.36 5.96
N PHE A 50 6.84 11.01 4.68
CA PHE A 50 7.94 10.61 3.78
C PHE A 50 7.65 11.09 2.35
N PRO A 51 8.67 11.25 1.48
CA PRO A 51 8.47 11.53 0.07
C PRO A 51 7.93 10.28 -0.66
N PRO A 52 6.70 10.28 -1.21
CA PRO A 52 6.14 9.09 -1.89
C PRO A 52 6.98 8.59 -3.06
N ALA A 53 7.68 9.49 -3.75
CA ALA A 53 8.58 9.14 -4.85
C ALA A 53 9.82 8.32 -4.41
N SER A 54 10.14 8.28 -3.11
CA SER A 54 11.24 7.47 -2.56
C SER A 54 10.85 6.02 -2.26
N ILE A 55 9.57 5.67 -2.38
CA ILE A 55 9.08 4.32 -2.12
C ILE A 55 9.26 3.46 -3.38
N SER A 56 10.00 2.37 -3.23
CA SER A 56 10.31 1.42 -4.31
C SER A 56 9.13 0.51 -4.65
N ALA A 57 8.36 0.10 -3.64
CA ALA A 57 7.15 -0.72 -3.81
C ALA A 57 6.21 -0.55 -2.61
N LEU A 58 4.90 -0.70 -2.87
CA LEU A 58 3.85 -0.83 -1.86
C LEU A 58 3.45 -2.30 -1.76
N LEU A 59 3.53 -2.87 -0.55
CA LEU A 59 3.04 -4.21 -0.24
C LEU A 59 1.73 -4.08 0.53
N LEU A 60 0.70 -4.80 0.11
CA LEU A 60 -0.58 -4.83 0.81
C LEU A 60 -0.74 -6.12 1.58
N THR A 61 -1.07 -6.00 2.86
CA THR A 61 -1.46 -7.14 3.69
C THR A 61 -2.86 -7.61 3.30
N HIS A 62 -3.81 -6.68 3.15
CA HIS A 62 -5.17 -6.95 2.68
C HIS A 62 -5.86 -5.63 2.26
N VAL A 63 -7.13 -5.71 1.83
CA VAL A 63 -7.80 -4.58 1.15
C VAL A 63 -8.86 -3.86 1.98
N HIS A 64 -8.81 -3.92 3.30
CA HIS A 64 -9.65 -3.05 4.13
C HIS A 64 -9.22 -1.59 4.00
N ASN A 65 -10.17 -0.67 4.17
CA ASN A 65 -9.94 0.77 3.98
C ASN A 65 -8.80 1.34 4.85
N ASP A 66 -8.66 0.85 6.06
CA ASP A 66 -7.59 1.22 6.99
C ASP A 66 -6.21 0.63 6.62
N HIS A 67 -6.11 -0.10 5.50
CA HIS A 67 -4.87 -0.62 4.89
C HIS A 67 -4.62 -0.10 3.47
N VAL A 68 -5.66 0.34 2.76
CA VAL A 68 -5.53 0.75 1.34
C VAL A 68 -6.10 2.13 1.03
N GLY A 69 -6.86 2.74 1.96
CA GLY A 69 -7.70 3.91 1.68
C GLY A 69 -6.96 5.17 1.21
N ARG A 70 -5.65 5.28 1.46
CA ARG A 70 -4.84 6.41 1.00
C ARG A 70 -4.02 6.13 -0.27
N ILE A 71 -4.24 5.00 -0.94
CA ILE A 71 -3.55 4.69 -2.22
C ILE A 71 -3.77 5.78 -3.27
N PRO A 72 -4.99 6.32 -3.48
CA PRO A 72 -5.19 7.42 -4.43
C PRO A 72 -4.37 8.67 -4.09
N GLU A 73 -4.28 9.02 -2.81
CA GLU A 73 -3.46 10.14 -2.33
C GLU A 73 -1.96 9.86 -2.55
N LEU A 74 -1.52 8.63 -2.29
CA LEU A 74 -0.13 8.20 -2.50
C LEU A 74 0.29 8.36 -3.96
N LEU A 75 -0.56 7.94 -4.90
CA LEU A 75 -0.34 8.10 -6.33
C LEU A 75 -0.32 9.57 -6.74
N ALA A 76 -1.27 10.37 -6.27
CA ALA A 76 -1.35 11.81 -6.54
C ALA A 76 -0.12 12.55 -6.00
N SER A 77 0.47 12.07 -4.91
CA SER A 77 1.67 12.63 -4.29
C SER A 77 2.99 12.15 -4.93
N GLY A 78 2.93 11.42 -6.04
CA GLY A 78 4.10 11.10 -6.87
C GLY A 78 4.65 9.68 -6.75
N TYR A 79 3.97 8.77 -6.06
CA TYR A 79 4.34 7.36 -6.07
C TYR A 79 4.18 6.75 -7.46
N LYS A 80 5.19 6.00 -7.92
CA LYS A 80 5.23 5.40 -9.26
C LYS A 80 5.49 3.91 -9.26
N GLY A 81 5.81 3.33 -8.11
CA GLY A 81 6.17 1.94 -7.95
C GLY A 81 4.99 0.96 -8.12
N PRO A 82 5.27 -0.35 -8.05
CA PRO A 82 4.27 -1.40 -8.11
C PRO A 82 3.49 -1.53 -6.78
N ILE A 83 2.26 -2.00 -6.89
CA ILE A 83 1.40 -2.40 -5.77
C ILE A 83 1.39 -3.92 -5.73
N ILE A 84 2.02 -4.50 -4.73
CA ILE A 84 2.21 -5.95 -4.60
C ILE A 84 1.23 -6.48 -3.57
N CYS A 85 0.46 -7.47 -3.93
CA CYS A 85 -0.53 -8.08 -3.05
C CYS A 85 -0.81 -9.54 -3.43
N SER A 86 -1.58 -10.25 -2.62
CA SER A 86 -2.02 -11.59 -2.95
C SER A 86 -2.96 -11.61 -4.15
N GLU A 87 -3.04 -12.73 -4.88
CA GLU A 87 -3.97 -12.87 -6.00
C GLU A 87 -5.42 -12.53 -5.63
N PRO A 88 -5.98 -13.00 -4.49
CA PRO A 88 -7.31 -12.58 -4.08
C PRO A 88 -7.42 -11.07 -3.81
N SER A 89 -6.41 -10.46 -3.20
CA SER A 89 -6.39 -9.01 -2.96
C SER A 89 -6.33 -8.22 -4.26
N ALA A 90 -5.60 -8.70 -5.26
CA ALA A 90 -5.51 -8.07 -6.58
C ALA A 90 -6.87 -7.99 -7.29
N HIS A 91 -7.72 -9.02 -7.13
CA HIS A 91 -9.07 -9.01 -7.67
C HIS A 91 -10.03 -8.09 -6.91
N LEU A 92 -9.85 -7.95 -5.60
CA LEU A 92 -10.73 -7.15 -4.75
C LEU A 92 -10.35 -5.67 -4.71
N LEU A 93 -9.07 -5.34 -4.85
CA LEU A 93 -8.57 -3.97 -4.70
C LEU A 93 -9.28 -2.97 -5.62
N PRO A 94 -9.49 -3.23 -6.94
CA PRO A 94 -10.22 -2.30 -7.80
C PRO A 94 -11.65 -2.02 -7.31
N LEU A 95 -12.36 -3.04 -6.82
CA LEU A 95 -13.73 -2.90 -6.31
C LEU A 95 -13.78 -2.03 -5.04
N VAL A 96 -12.86 -2.27 -4.12
CA VAL A 96 -12.73 -1.47 -2.88
C VAL A 96 -12.36 -0.03 -3.22
N MET A 97 -11.46 0.18 -4.17
CA MET A 97 -11.07 1.51 -4.62
C MET A 97 -12.21 2.25 -5.32
N GLU A 98 -13.00 1.56 -6.13
CA GLU A 98 -14.19 2.13 -6.76
C GLU A 98 -15.18 2.65 -5.73
N ASP A 99 -15.43 1.90 -4.67
CA ASP A 99 -16.31 2.33 -3.57
C ASP A 99 -15.75 3.56 -2.84
N ILE A 100 -14.47 3.54 -2.48
CA ILE A 100 -13.80 4.64 -1.78
C ILE A 100 -13.82 5.91 -2.63
N LEU A 101 -13.42 5.82 -3.89
CA LEU A 101 -13.38 6.95 -4.82
C LEU A 101 -14.77 7.43 -5.19
N GLY A 102 -15.74 6.53 -5.30
CA GLY A 102 -17.13 6.83 -5.59
C GLY A 102 -17.81 7.69 -4.53
N ILE A 103 -17.42 7.53 -3.27
CA ILE A 103 -17.90 8.36 -2.16
C ILE A 103 -17.38 9.80 -2.31
N HIS A 104 -16.14 9.98 -2.77
CA HIS A 104 -15.50 11.30 -2.88
C HIS A 104 -15.83 12.05 -4.17
N PHE A 105 -15.91 11.34 -5.29
CA PHE A 105 -16.01 11.96 -6.63
C PHE A 105 -17.34 11.67 -7.35
N GLY A 106 -18.20 10.83 -6.78
CA GLY A 106 -19.35 10.27 -7.47
C GLY A 106 -18.97 9.07 -8.36
N ARG A 107 -19.78 7.99 -8.31
CA ARG A 107 -19.44 6.68 -8.89
C ARG A 107 -19.15 6.69 -10.40
N ASP A 108 -19.82 7.55 -11.14
CA ASP A 108 -19.69 7.62 -12.61
C ASP A 108 -18.71 8.70 -13.08
N SER A 109 -17.85 9.20 -12.19
CA SER A 109 -16.95 10.28 -12.57
C SER A 109 -15.74 9.77 -13.36
N ALA A 110 -15.34 10.53 -14.39
CA ALA A 110 -14.11 10.27 -15.15
C ALA A 110 -12.85 10.26 -14.26
N GLN A 111 -12.92 10.85 -13.07
CA GLN A 111 -11.85 10.84 -12.09
C GLN A 111 -11.70 9.47 -11.45
N VAL A 112 -12.81 8.81 -11.07
CA VAL A 112 -12.79 7.44 -10.55
C VAL A 112 -12.10 6.51 -11.55
N ASN A 113 -12.53 6.52 -12.81
CA ASN A 113 -11.94 5.65 -13.84
C ASN A 113 -10.44 5.89 -14.02
N ARG A 114 -9.98 7.15 -14.01
CA ARG A 114 -8.55 7.45 -14.11
C ARG A 114 -7.73 6.91 -12.92
N HIS A 115 -8.27 6.99 -11.71
CA HIS A 115 -7.61 6.44 -10.53
C HIS A 115 -7.58 4.91 -10.57
N LEU A 116 -8.69 4.27 -10.94
CA LEU A 116 -8.75 2.82 -11.08
C LEU A 116 -7.76 2.31 -12.13
N ASP A 117 -7.71 2.94 -13.30
CA ASP A 117 -6.73 2.61 -14.35
C ASP A 117 -5.29 2.76 -13.86
N ALA A 118 -5.01 3.81 -13.07
CA ALA A 118 -3.68 4.04 -12.55
C ALA A 118 -3.28 3.00 -11.49
N ILE A 119 -4.23 2.53 -10.69
CA ILE A 119 -4.02 1.47 -9.69
C ILE A 119 -3.83 0.13 -10.40
N ASP A 120 -4.74 -0.25 -11.29
CA ASP A 120 -4.74 -1.53 -11.99
C ASP A 120 -3.42 -1.80 -12.72
N LYS A 121 -2.90 -0.80 -13.43
CA LYS A 121 -1.61 -0.87 -14.13
C LYS A 121 -0.40 -1.10 -13.23
N ARG A 122 -0.54 -0.96 -11.92
CA ARG A 122 0.54 -1.12 -10.94
C ARG A 122 0.44 -2.39 -10.12
N ILE A 123 -0.69 -3.09 -10.19
CA ILE A 123 -0.91 -4.31 -9.41
C ILE A 123 0.02 -5.42 -9.91
N ILE A 124 0.75 -6.02 -8.98
CA ILE A 124 1.47 -7.29 -9.16
C ILE A 124 0.84 -8.28 -8.19
N ALA A 125 0.08 -9.23 -8.74
CA ALA A 125 -0.54 -10.29 -7.98
C ALA A 125 0.45 -11.42 -7.72
N LEU A 126 0.65 -11.79 -6.47
CA LEU A 126 1.53 -12.89 -6.07
C LEU A 126 0.72 -14.06 -5.50
N PRO A 127 1.07 -15.29 -5.88
CA PRO A 127 0.55 -16.47 -5.19
C PRO A 127 1.09 -16.54 -3.76
N PHE A 128 0.33 -17.17 -2.86
CA PHE A 128 0.82 -17.48 -1.53
C PHE A 128 1.98 -18.49 -1.58
N ASP A 129 2.81 -18.48 -0.57
CA ASP A 129 3.90 -19.43 -0.32
C ASP A 129 5.02 -19.46 -1.37
N SER A 130 5.02 -18.53 -2.32
CA SER A 130 6.05 -18.39 -3.35
C SER A 130 6.95 -17.18 -3.12
N TRP A 131 8.26 -17.34 -3.29
CA TRP A 131 9.21 -16.24 -3.22
C TRP A 131 9.17 -15.40 -4.49
N PHE A 132 9.06 -14.10 -4.33
CA PHE A 132 9.18 -13.10 -5.39
C PHE A 132 10.40 -12.23 -5.13
N GLU A 133 11.27 -12.09 -6.14
CA GLU A 133 12.42 -11.20 -6.08
C GLU A 133 11.96 -9.77 -6.38
N LEU A 134 12.05 -8.91 -5.37
CA LEU A 134 11.58 -7.53 -5.46
C LEU A 134 12.71 -6.58 -5.85
N ILE A 135 13.88 -6.75 -5.26
CA ILE A 135 15.08 -5.96 -5.53
C ILE A 135 16.27 -6.90 -5.61
N ALA A 136 17.03 -6.80 -6.68
CA ALA A 136 18.28 -7.51 -6.87
C ALA A 136 19.33 -6.55 -7.44
N THR A 137 20.21 -6.08 -6.56
CA THR A 137 21.38 -5.26 -6.90
C THR A 137 22.63 -5.92 -6.37
N GLU A 138 23.80 -5.41 -6.70
CA GLU A 138 25.07 -5.92 -6.13
C GLU A 138 25.13 -5.81 -4.61
N SER A 139 24.46 -4.81 -4.02
CA SER A 139 24.52 -4.50 -2.58
C SER A 139 23.27 -4.89 -1.80
N LEU A 140 22.12 -5.14 -2.47
CA LEU A 140 20.85 -5.42 -1.82
C LEU A 140 20.06 -6.48 -2.57
N HIS A 141 19.70 -7.56 -1.86
CA HIS A 141 18.74 -8.55 -2.32
C HIS A 141 17.53 -8.54 -1.39
N CYS A 142 16.36 -8.24 -1.94
CA CYS A 142 15.10 -8.29 -1.22
C CYS A 142 14.11 -9.23 -1.92
N ARG A 143 13.62 -10.21 -1.19
CA ARG A 143 12.56 -11.13 -1.65
C ARG A 143 11.36 -11.04 -0.73
N VAL A 144 10.18 -11.16 -1.32
CA VAL A 144 8.89 -11.16 -0.62
C VAL A 144 8.23 -12.51 -0.79
N ARG A 145 7.60 -13.00 0.25
CA ARG A 145 6.73 -14.16 0.22
C ARG A 145 5.49 -13.86 1.05
N LEU A 146 4.32 -13.98 0.43
CA LEU A 146 3.05 -13.78 1.11
C LEU A 146 2.59 -15.10 1.73
N GLN A 147 2.16 -15.05 2.98
CA GLN A 147 1.59 -16.18 3.69
C GLN A 147 0.19 -15.83 4.20
N ARG A 148 -0.65 -16.85 4.39
CA ARG A 148 -2.01 -16.63 4.89
C ARG A 148 -1.97 -16.21 6.36
N ALA A 149 -2.52 -15.05 6.67
CA ALA A 149 -2.58 -14.51 8.03
C ALA A 149 -3.72 -15.09 8.87
N GLY A 150 -4.74 -15.72 8.25
CA GLY A 150 -5.92 -16.23 8.95
C GLY A 150 -6.91 -15.16 9.43
N HIS A 151 -6.66 -13.89 9.12
CA HIS A 151 -7.56 -12.78 9.49
C HIS A 151 -8.81 -12.75 8.61
N ILE A 152 -8.61 -12.75 7.30
CA ILE A 152 -9.65 -12.88 6.26
C ILE A 152 -9.08 -13.71 5.11
N PRO A 153 -9.92 -14.28 4.21
CA PRO A 153 -9.45 -15.20 3.17
C PRO A 153 -8.35 -14.66 2.25
N HIS A 154 -8.26 -13.35 2.08
CA HIS A 154 -7.27 -12.67 1.23
C HIS A 154 -6.16 -11.95 2.00
N ALA A 155 -6.17 -11.99 3.34
CA ALA A 155 -5.11 -11.36 4.11
C ALA A 155 -3.80 -12.14 4.01
N ALA A 156 -2.70 -11.40 3.89
CA ALA A 156 -1.33 -11.90 3.85
C ALA A 156 -0.48 -11.29 4.98
N VAL A 157 0.57 -11.98 5.36
CA VAL A 157 1.68 -11.50 6.17
C VAL A 157 2.99 -11.71 5.43
#